data_614e85ea3bad5e7950f6304343d43507
#
_entry.id   614e85ea3bad5e7950f6304343d43507
#
_cell.length_a   1.000
_cell.length_b   1.000
_cell.length_c   1.000
_cell.angle_alpha   90.00
_cell.angle_beta   90.00
_cell.angle_gamma   90.00
#
_symmetry.space_group_name_H-M   'P 1'
#
loop_
_entity.id
_entity.type
_entity.pdbx_description
1 polymer ?
#
loop_
_entity_poly.entity_id
_entity_poly.type
_entity_poly.pdbx_seq_one_letter_code
_entity_poly.pdbx_strand_id
1 'polypeptide(L)'
;MRTLVLDSQAISELARAKDGALPSVVLSALKAALLADSDVFVPAAVLAEQYRGGRHDQLVDSCLSRWTSIQVADTDRSLARRVGNLLGRHGLGSEHHVDATVVVTALAAGGGLILTSDLRDLERLADGAVGVLVKAV
;
A
#
# COMPACT_ATOMS: atom_id res chain seq x y z
N MET A 1 5.33 -14.32 9.25
CA MET A 1 5.58 -12.87 9.29
C MET A 1 4.60 -12.18 8.37
N ARG A 2 4.15 -11.03 8.77
CA ARG A 2 3.13 -10.33 8.00
C ARG A 2 3.77 -9.40 6.99
N THR A 3 3.21 -9.42 5.79
CA THR A 3 3.56 -8.47 4.75
C THR A 3 3.05 -7.08 5.13
N LEU A 4 3.81 -6.05 4.77
CA LEU A 4 3.39 -4.66 4.89
C LEU A 4 2.99 -4.14 3.52
N VAL A 5 1.80 -3.53 3.41
CA VAL A 5 1.32 -2.93 2.16
C VAL A 5 1.12 -1.44 2.39
N LEU A 6 1.72 -0.63 1.53
CA LEU A 6 1.71 0.82 1.64
C LEU A 6 0.70 1.42 0.65
N ASP A 7 -0.26 2.17 1.16
CA ASP A 7 -1.20 2.96 0.38
C ASP A 7 -0.60 4.35 0.06
N SER A 8 -1.33 5.16 -0.69
CA SER A 8 -0.86 6.46 -1.20
C SER A 8 -0.32 7.38 -0.12
N GLN A 9 -1.03 7.52 1.00
CA GLN A 9 -0.58 8.40 2.09
C GLN A 9 0.72 7.90 2.72
N ALA A 10 0.87 6.59 2.85
CA ALA A 10 2.10 6.01 3.39
C ALA A 10 3.31 6.32 2.50
N ILE A 11 3.17 6.15 1.19
CA ILE A 11 4.23 6.52 0.24
C ILE A 11 4.49 8.03 0.26
N SER A 12 3.43 8.83 0.32
CA SER A 12 3.57 10.29 0.39
C SER A 12 4.38 10.72 1.62
N GLU A 13 4.11 10.15 2.78
CA GLU A 13 4.86 10.45 4.00
C GLU A 13 6.33 10.04 3.89
N LEU A 14 6.61 8.84 3.37
CA LEU A 14 7.99 8.38 3.17
C LEU A 14 8.74 9.26 2.17
N ALA A 15 8.09 9.65 1.08
CA ALA A 15 8.70 10.48 0.04
C ALA A 15 9.05 11.88 0.56
N ARG A 16 8.28 12.39 1.51
CA ARG A 16 8.49 13.72 2.11
C ARG A 16 9.31 13.70 3.39
N ALA A 17 9.62 12.52 3.92
CA ALA A 17 10.41 12.40 5.13
C ALA A 17 11.82 12.95 4.90
N LYS A 18 12.27 13.82 5.81
CA LYS A 18 13.64 14.36 5.81
C LYS A 18 14.48 13.61 6.84
N ASP A 19 15.77 13.55 6.61
CA ASP A 19 16.70 13.03 7.61
C ASP A 19 16.54 13.80 8.91
N GLY A 20 16.40 13.08 10.02
CA GLY A 20 16.15 13.66 11.32
C GLY A 20 14.71 14.03 11.63
N ALA A 21 13.77 13.71 10.74
CA ALA A 21 12.35 13.90 11.00
C ALA A 21 11.89 13.04 12.17
N LEU A 22 10.86 13.52 12.89
CA LEU A 22 10.24 12.75 13.98
C LEU A 22 9.69 11.43 13.45
N PRO A 23 9.79 10.33 14.24
CA PRO A 23 9.25 9.04 13.83
C PRO A 23 7.77 9.16 13.49
N SER A 24 7.40 8.67 12.31
CA SER A 24 6.00 8.52 11.91
C SER A 24 5.56 7.07 12.08
N VAL A 25 4.25 6.84 12.05
CA VAL A 25 3.70 5.48 12.07
C VAL A 25 4.25 4.68 10.87
N VAL A 26 4.32 5.31 9.70
CA VAL A 26 4.83 4.65 8.49
C VAL A 26 6.29 4.28 8.63
N LEU A 27 7.13 5.20 9.06
CA LEU A 27 8.56 4.95 9.21
C LEU A 27 8.81 3.86 10.26
N SER A 28 8.11 3.91 11.39
CA SER A 28 8.21 2.90 12.44
C SER A 28 7.80 1.52 11.95
N ALA A 29 6.69 1.43 11.20
CA ALA A 29 6.20 0.17 10.64
C ALA A 29 7.17 -0.39 9.60
N LEU A 30 7.73 0.48 8.73
CA LEU A 30 8.70 0.08 7.74
C LEU A 30 9.97 -0.48 8.39
N LYS A 31 10.51 0.21 9.40
CA LYS A 31 11.69 -0.25 10.14
C LYS A 31 11.42 -1.59 10.85
N ALA A 32 10.24 -1.76 11.44
CA ALA A 32 9.85 -3.01 12.08
C ALA A 32 9.77 -4.15 11.06
N ALA A 33 9.20 -3.90 9.88
CA ALA A 33 9.14 -4.88 8.81
C ALA A 33 10.53 -5.30 8.33
N LEU A 34 11.45 -4.34 8.18
CA LEU A 34 12.83 -4.62 7.80
C LEU A 34 13.55 -5.47 8.83
N LEU A 35 13.39 -5.17 10.12
CA LEU A 35 14.00 -5.94 11.21
C LEU A 35 13.43 -7.36 11.27
N ALA A 36 12.17 -7.56 10.93
CA ALA A 36 11.51 -8.86 10.93
C ALA A 36 11.71 -9.61 9.61
N ASP A 37 12.43 -9.04 8.65
CA ASP A 37 12.61 -9.59 7.30
C ASP A 37 11.27 -9.86 6.60
N SER A 38 10.29 -8.99 6.82
CA SER A 38 8.98 -9.07 6.20
C SER A 38 8.99 -8.39 4.83
N ASP A 39 8.17 -8.91 3.92
CA ASP A 39 7.97 -8.26 2.62
C ASP A 39 7.23 -6.95 2.78
N VAL A 40 7.63 -5.95 1.98
CA VAL A 40 6.98 -4.65 1.91
C VAL A 40 6.60 -4.39 0.46
N PHE A 41 5.31 -4.13 0.22
CA PHE A 41 4.79 -3.88 -1.11
C PHE A 41 4.15 -2.51 -1.23
N VAL A 42 4.30 -1.89 -2.39
CA VAL A 42 3.46 -0.81 -2.87
C VAL A 42 2.83 -1.24 -4.18
N PRO A 43 1.49 -1.25 -4.28
CA PRO A 43 0.84 -1.55 -5.55
C PRO A 43 1.18 -0.52 -6.62
N ALA A 44 1.38 -0.96 -7.86
CA ALA A 44 1.63 -0.05 -8.99
C ALA A 44 0.52 1.00 -9.14
N ALA A 45 -0.73 0.62 -8.89
CA ALA A 45 -1.87 1.54 -8.91
C ALA A 45 -1.72 2.69 -7.91
N VAL A 46 -1.12 2.44 -6.74
CA VAL A 46 -0.83 3.47 -5.74
C VAL A 46 0.23 4.42 -6.27
N LEU A 47 1.27 3.92 -6.92
CA LEU A 47 2.29 4.77 -7.54
C LEU A 47 1.68 5.67 -8.61
N ALA A 48 0.72 5.16 -9.39
CA ALA A 48 0.03 5.96 -10.40
C ALA A 48 -0.70 7.16 -9.79
N GLU A 49 -1.18 7.05 -8.56
CA GLU A 49 -1.75 8.19 -7.83
C GLU A 49 -0.69 9.19 -7.36
N GLN A 50 0.51 8.72 -7.08
CA GLN A 50 1.60 9.56 -6.58
C GLN A 50 2.38 10.28 -7.68
N TYR A 51 2.55 9.65 -8.83
CA TYR A 51 3.23 10.27 -9.96
C TYR A 51 2.34 11.35 -10.57
N ARG A 52 2.85 12.59 -10.62
CA ARG A 52 2.13 13.76 -11.18
C ARG A 52 3.04 14.62 -12.05
N GLY A 53 4.20 14.09 -12.43
CA GLY A 53 5.21 14.80 -13.20
C GLY A 53 6.16 15.62 -12.34
N GLY A 54 7.26 16.04 -12.93
CA GLY A 54 8.22 16.96 -12.34
C GLY A 54 8.73 16.52 -10.96
N ARG A 55 8.60 17.42 -9.99
CA ARG A 55 9.11 17.21 -8.63
C ARG A 55 8.43 16.04 -7.91
N HIS A 56 7.15 15.81 -8.17
CA HIS A 56 6.44 14.68 -7.57
C HIS A 56 7.10 13.34 -7.94
N ASP A 57 7.43 13.17 -9.21
CA ASP A 57 8.08 11.97 -9.70
C ASP A 57 9.46 11.78 -9.07
N GLN A 58 10.22 12.88 -8.96
CA GLN A 58 11.54 12.86 -8.33
C GLN A 58 11.46 12.41 -6.86
N LEU A 59 10.48 12.91 -6.11
CA LEU A 59 10.29 12.54 -4.71
C LEU A 59 9.93 11.07 -4.55
N VAL A 60 9.03 10.55 -5.39
CA VAL A 60 8.65 9.14 -5.37
C VAL A 60 9.84 8.25 -5.75
N ASP A 61 10.54 8.58 -6.82
CA ASP A 61 11.70 7.81 -7.28
C ASP A 61 12.83 7.81 -6.25
N SER A 62 13.07 8.94 -5.60
CA SER A 62 14.06 9.04 -4.52
C SER A 62 13.67 8.18 -3.31
N CYS A 63 12.39 8.14 -2.97
CA CYS A 63 11.86 7.29 -1.91
C CYS A 63 12.12 5.82 -2.22
N LEU A 64 11.77 5.37 -3.41
CA LEU A 64 11.96 3.97 -3.82
C LEU A 64 13.45 3.60 -3.93
N SER A 65 14.30 4.55 -4.32
CA SER A 65 15.75 4.33 -4.34
C SER A 65 16.35 4.23 -2.95
N ARG A 66 15.82 4.98 -1.98
CA ARG A 66 16.27 4.94 -0.58
C ARG A 66 15.83 3.66 0.12
N TRP A 67 14.59 3.25 -0.11
CA TRP A 67 13.98 2.08 0.53
C TRP A 67 13.87 0.94 -0.47
N THR A 68 15.00 0.37 -0.85
CA THR A 68 15.10 -0.67 -1.89
C THR A 68 14.36 -1.97 -1.53
N SER A 69 14.02 -2.17 -0.27
CA SER A 69 13.21 -3.29 0.20
C SER A 69 11.73 -3.15 -0.16
N ILE A 70 11.26 -1.95 -0.51
CA ILE A 70 9.90 -1.75 -0.99
C ILE A 70 9.80 -2.32 -2.41
N GLN A 71 8.97 -3.34 -2.56
CA GLN A 71 8.71 -3.98 -3.85
C GLN A 71 7.46 -3.38 -4.47
N VAL A 72 7.50 -3.15 -5.77
CA VAL A 72 6.32 -2.71 -6.51
C VAL A 72 5.52 -3.95 -6.92
N ALA A 73 4.26 -4.01 -6.50
CA ALA A 73 3.36 -5.09 -6.87
C ALA A 73 2.60 -4.70 -8.14
N ASP A 74 2.88 -5.41 -9.23
CA ASP A 74 2.23 -5.15 -10.51
C ASP A 74 0.80 -5.67 -10.51
N THR A 75 -0.08 -4.99 -11.27
CA THR A 75 -1.44 -5.45 -11.51
C THR A 75 -1.46 -6.27 -12.80
N ASP A 76 -1.27 -7.57 -12.67
CA ASP A 76 -1.42 -8.49 -13.79
C ASP A 76 -2.90 -8.89 -13.98
N ARG A 77 -3.17 -9.75 -14.95
CA ARG A 77 -4.54 -10.18 -15.24
C ARG A 77 -5.19 -10.92 -14.07
N SER A 78 -4.44 -11.75 -13.38
CA SER A 78 -4.93 -12.51 -12.22
C SER A 78 -5.32 -11.56 -11.08
N LEU A 79 -4.46 -10.61 -10.77
CA LEU A 79 -4.73 -9.61 -9.74
C LEU A 79 -5.93 -8.73 -10.13
N ALA A 80 -6.00 -8.30 -11.40
CA ALA A 80 -7.11 -7.49 -11.90
C ALA A 80 -8.45 -8.21 -11.75
N ARG A 81 -8.50 -9.51 -12.03
CA ARG A 81 -9.71 -10.32 -11.83
C ARG A 81 -10.14 -10.32 -10.36
N ARG A 82 -9.20 -10.52 -9.45
CA ARG A 82 -9.49 -10.52 -8.01
C ARG A 82 -9.98 -9.16 -7.53
N VAL A 83 -9.39 -8.08 -8.04
CA VAL A 83 -9.83 -6.71 -7.76
C VAL A 83 -11.27 -6.48 -8.20
N GLY A 84 -11.59 -6.84 -9.44
CA GLY A 84 -12.94 -6.72 -9.96
C GLY A 84 -13.96 -7.56 -9.17
N ASN A 85 -13.59 -8.78 -8.79
CA ASN A 85 -14.45 -9.64 -7.98
C ASN A 85 -14.69 -9.07 -6.58
N LEU A 86 -13.67 -8.49 -5.96
CA LEU A 86 -13.80 -7.84 -4.66
C LEU A 86 -14.76 -6.65 -4.73
N LEU A 87 -14.59 -5.79 -5.74
CA LEU A 87 -15.50 -4.67 -5.98
C LEU A 87 -16.93 -5.14 -6.18
N GLY A 88 -17.13 -6.17 -7.00
CA GLY A 88 -18.44 -6.74 -7.27
C GLY A 88 -19.14 -7.27 -6.04
N ARG A 89 -18.40 -7.96 -5.15
CA ARG A 89 -18.95 -8.48 -3.89
C ARG A 89 -19.43 -7.38 -2.94
N HIS A 90 -18.77 -6.22 -2.98
CA HIS A 90 -19.14 -5.08 -2.13
C HIS A 90 -20.09 -4.08 -2.83
N GLY A 91 -20.47 -4.35 -4.07
CA GLY A 91 -21.33 -3.44 -4.83
C GLY A 91 -20.68 -2.10 -5.12
N LEU A 92 -19.36 -2.07 -5.30
CA LEU A 92 -18.57 -0.87 -5.52
C LEU A 92 -18.12 -0.77 -6.98
N GLY A 93 -17.92 0.45 -7.46
CA GLY A 93 -17.46 0.74 -8.79
C GLY A 93 -15.96 1.06 -8.88
N SER A 94 -15.55 1.51 -10.06
CA SER A 94 -14.16 1.75 -10.41
C SER A 94 -13.49 2.85 -9.57
N GLU A 95 -14.27 3.73 -8.94
CA GLU A 95 -13.76 4.76 -8.05
C GLU A 95 -13.00 4.19 -6.83
N HIS A 96 -13.28 2.93 -6.49
CA HIS A 96 -12.61 2.21 -5.41
C HIS A 96 -11.54 1.24 -5.91
N HIS A 97 -11.11 1.37 -7.18
CA HIS A 97 -10.16 0.47 -7.81
C HIS A 97 -8.83 0.39 -7.06
N VAL A 98 -8.25 1.52 -6.68
CA VAL A 98 -6.95 1.54 -6.00
C VAL A 98 -7.05 0.90 -4.62
N ASP A 99 -8.10 1.24 -3.86
CA ASP A 99 -8.33 0.65 -2.53
C ASP A 99 -8.50 -0.87 -2.61
N ALA A 100 -9.28 -1.34 -3.59
CA ALA A 100 -9.45 -2.79 -3.80
C ALA A 100 -8.13 -3.46 -4.20
N THR A 101 -7.29 -2.78 -5.00
CA THR A 101 -5.98 -3.29 -5.39
C THR A 101 -5.07 -3.44 -4.16
N VAL A 102 -5.10 -2.50 -3.24
CA VAL A 102 -4.33 -2.56 -1.99
C VAL A 102 -4.75 -3.79 -1.16
N VAL A 103 -6.05 -4.01 -0.98
CA VAL A 103 -6.57 -5.16 -0.23
C VAL A 103 -6.19 -6.47 -0.90
N VAL A 104 -6.37 -6.58 -2.22
CA VAL A 104 -6.04 -7.80 -2.96
C VAL A 104 -4.53 -8.08 -2.93
N THR A 105 -3.69 -7.05 -2.97
CA THR A 105 -2.24 -7.21 -2.83
C THR A 105 -1.89 -7.85 -1.50
N ALA A 106 -2.50 -7.42 -0.40
CA ALA A 106 -2.30 -8.02 0.91
C ALA A 106 -2.80 -9.47 0.95
N LEU A 107 -3.97 -9.76 0.37
CA LEU A 107 -4.51 -11.12 0.29
C LEU A 107 -3.62 -12.05 -0.53
N ALA A 108 -3.13 -11.56 -1.67
CA ALA A 108 -2.25 -12.36 -2.54
C ALA A 108 -0.92 -12.71 -1.87
N ALA A 109 -0.47 -11.90 -0.94
CA ALA A 109 0.72 -12.15 -0.12
C ALA A 109 0.46 -13.09 1.07
N GLY A 110 -0.76 -13.59 1.23
CA GLY A 110 -1.13 -14.47 2.34
C GLY A 110 -1.61 -13.73 3.59
N GLY A 111 -1.97 -12.46 3.44
CA GLY A 111 -2.36 -11.58 4.53
C GLY A 111 -1.30 -10.52 4.80
N GLY A 112 -1.65 -9.48 5.50
CA GLY A 112 -0.71 -8.41 5.81
C GLY A 112 -1.33 -7.23 6.52
N LEU A 113 -0.49 -6.25 6.84
CA LEU A 113 -0.86 -4.98 7.42
C LEU A 113 -0.88 -3.92 6.32
N ILE A 114 -2.01 -3.23 6.17
CA ILE A 114 -2.17 -2.12 5.24
C ILE A 114 -2.06 -0.81 6.02
N LEU A 115 -1.20 0.09 5.59
CA LEU A 115 -1.10 1.45 6.12
C LEU A 115 -1.78 2.42 5.17
N THR A 116 -2.80 3.12 5.66
CA THR A 116 -3.64 4.01 4.86
C THR A 116 -4.13 5.22 5.66
N SER A 117 -4.45 6.31 4.98
CA SER A 117 -5.21 7.42 5.55
C SER A 117 -6.72 7.22 5.39
N ASP A 118 -7.13 6.27 4.58
CA ASP A 118 -8.53 6.00 4.26
C ASP A 118 -9.00 4.72 4.97
N LEU A 119 -8.96 4.76 6.30
CA LEU A 119 -9.24 3.61 7.14
C LEU A 119 -10.62 3.00 6.89
N ARG A 120 -11.64 3.85 6.75
CA ARG A 120 -13.03 3.41 6.58
C ARG A 120 -13.24 2.60 5.31
N ASP A 121 -12.79 3.12 4.17
CA ASP A 121 -12.97 2.45 2.88
C ASP A 121 -12.15 1.17 2.80
N LEU A 122 -10.93 1.18 3.33
CA LEU A 122 -10.08 -0.01 3.35
C LEU A 122 -10.63 -1.09 4.30
N GLU A 123 -11.13 -0.72 5.48
CA GLU A 123 -11.75 -1.67 6.40
C GLU A 123 -13.00 -2.31 5.78
N ARG A 124 -13.80 -1.53 5.07
CA ARG A 124 -14.97 -2.04 4.36
C ARG A 124 -14.59 -3.10 3.32
N LEU A 125 -13.59 -2.81 2.50
CA LEU A 125 -13.10 -3.75 1.47
C LEU A 125 -12.38 -4.95 2.08
N ALA A 126 -11.72 -4.78 3.22
CA ALA A 126 -11.02 -5.84 3.92
C ALA A 126 -11.96 -6.72 4.75
N ASP A 127 -13.23 -6.36 4.86
CA ASP A 127 -14.22 -7.14 5.60
C ASP A 127 -14.32 -8.55 5.02
N GLY A 128 -14.14 -9.56 5.87
CA GLY A 128 -14.08 -10.95 5.45
C GLY A 128 -12.74 -11.40 4.86
N ALA A 129 -11.77 -10.50 4.71
CA ALA A 129 -10.44 -10.85 4.23
C ALA A 129 -9.58 -11.39 5.39
N VAL A 130 -9.40 -12.70 5.43
CA VAL A 130 -8.66 -13.36 6.52
C VAL A 130 -7.20 -12.93 6.54
N GLY A 131 -6.73 -12.48 7.70
CA GLY A 131 -5.34 -12.10 7.91
C GLY A 131 -4.95 -10.70 7.41
N VAL A 132 -5.91 -9.92 6.91
CA VAL A 132 -5.67 -8.53 6.49
C VAL A 132 -6.07 -7.58 7.61
N LEU A 133 -5.12 -6.77 8.04
CA LEU A 133 -5.31 -5.71 9.05
C LEU A 133 -5.10 -4.36 8.40
N VAL A 134 -5.89 -3.37 8.81
CA VAL A 134 -5.79 -2.00 8.30
C VAL A 134 -5.46 -1.06 9.46
N LYS A 135 -4.46 -0.21 9.25
CA LYS A 135 -4.02 0.75 10.26
C LYS A 135 -3.93 2.15 9.66
N ALA A 136 -4.49 3.12 10.36
CA ALA A 136 -4.43 4.52 9.96
C ALA A 136 -3.02 5.11 10.12
N VAL A 137 -2.67 5.97 9.20
CA VAL A 137 -1.43 6.75 9.22
C VAL A 137 -1.71 8.25 9.22
#